data_7e4c0f35b947d7a67258c9255844fa2e
#
_entry.id   7e4c0f35b947d7a67258c9255844fa2e
#
_cell.length_a   1.000
_cell.length_b   1.000
_cell.length_c   1.000
_cell.angle_alpha   90.00
_cell.angle_beta   90.00
_cell.angle_gamma   90.00
#
_symmetry.space_group_name_H-M   'P 1'
#
loop_
_entity.id
_entity.type
_entity.pdbx_description
1 polymer ?
#
loop_
_entity_poly.entity_id
_entity_poly.type
_entity_poly.pdbx_seq_one_letter_code
_entity_poly.pdbx_strand_id
1 'polypeptide(L)'
;MFNLKESVSSFMVGINQGVIGIPFDTMKVWMQNNQQVIGRPFRQYYRGFGPEFTNAIITNSIVFPIHAYSLPYTNNSFISGAFAGVSVSPLVYMFRFFKIFQQVNIPFSINTFLNYRGRGYLPTMMRESVGYSMYFGSYSYLKEQNVPTFIAGGLAGVCNWGTSFPFDTIMSRQIAQNITISDAIRYGSLYKGYGVCLIRSVCVNSFNFLVYENIKSLF
;
A
#
# COMPACT_ATOMS: atom_id res chain seq x y z
N MET A 1 -17.13 -21.96 11.34
CA MET A 1 -17.96 -21.05 12.18
C MET A 1 -17.38 -19.65 12.06
N PHE A 2 -18.13 -18.71 11.52
CA PHE A 2 -17.72 -17.30 11.44
C PHE A 2 -17.59 -16.77 12.86
N ASN A 3 -16.36 -16.42 13.26
CA ASN A 3 -16.14 -15.85 14.58
C ASN A 3 -16.46 -14.34 14.52
N LEU A 4 -17.64 -13.95 15.00
CA LEU A 4 -18.13 -12.56 14.96
C LEU A 4 -17.10 -11.59 15.55
N LYS A 5 -16.36 -12.00 16.59
CA LYS A 5 -15.31 -11.22 17.24
C LYS A 5 -14.16 -10.89 16.27
N GLU A 6 -13.70 -11.89 15.50
CA GLU A 6 -12.62 -11.70 14.52
C GLU A 6 -13.05 -10.81 13.37
N SER A 7 -14.31 -10.95 12.93
CA SER A 7 -14.85 -10.11 11.85
C SER A 7 -15.00 -8.64 12.28
N VAL A 8 -15.51 -8.39 13.50
CA VAL A 8 -15.63 -7.04 14.06
C VAL A 8 -14.25 -6.40 14.29
N SER A 9 -13.29 -7.15 14.86
CA SER A 9 -11.94 -6.62 15.07
C SER A 9 -11.24 -6.28 13.74
N SER A 10 -11.35 -7.14 12.74
CA SER A 10 -10.77 -6.89 11.40
C SER A 10 -11.38 -5.67 10.72
N PHE A 11 -12.70 -5.48 10.85
CA PHE A 11 -13.39 -4.32 10.31
C PHE A 11 -12.95 -3.01 10.99
N MET A 12 -12.85 -3.01 12.32
CA MET A 12 -12.41 -1.85 13.08
C MET A 12 -10.93 -1.50 12.81
N VAL A 13 -10.07 -2.52 12.65
CA VAL A 13 -8.68 -2.33 12.21
C VAL A 13 -8.62 -1.68 10.83
N GLY A 14 -9.49 -2.09 9.90
CA GLY A 14 -9.58 -1.48 8.57
C GLY A 14 -9.98 0.00 8.60
N ILE A 15 -11.00 0.35 9.41
CA ILE A 15 -11.40 1.75 9.62
C ILE A 15 -10.25 2.56 10.21
N ASN A 16 -9.59 2.03 11.21
CA ASN A 16 -8.47 2.69 11.89
C ASN A 16 -7.30 2.97 10.94
N GLN A 17 -6.93 2.00 10.11
CA GLN A 17 -5.94 2.19 9.04
C GLN A 17 -6.33 3.31 8.07
N GLY A 18 -7.61 3.40 7.70
CA GLY A 18 -8.13 4.47 6.86
C GLY A 18 -8.03 5.83 7.54
N VAL A 19 -8.59 5.96 8.75
CA VAL A 19 -8.66 7.24 9.45
C VAL A 19 -7.28 7.78 9.82
N ILE A 20 -6.40 6.95 10.35
CA ILE A 20 -5.05 7.38 10.80
C ILE A 20 -4.06 7.37 9.63
N GLY A 21 -4.13 6.39 8.74
CA GLY A 21 -3.14 6.21 7.69
C GLY A 21 -3.22 7.22 6.55
N ILE A 22 -4.43 7.62 6.15
CA ILE A 22 -4.64 8.47 4.96
C ILE A 22 -3.94 9.83 5.03
N PRO A 23 -3.95 10.58 6.13
CA PRO A 23 -3.21 11.84 6.21
C PRO A 23 -1.72 11.66 5.88
N PHE A 24 -1.10 10.62 6.41
CA PHE A 24 0.31 10.32 6.14
C PHE A 24 0.54 9.90 4.68
N ASP A 25 -0.37 9.11 4.11
CA ASP A 25 -0.30 8.73 2.69
C ASP A 25 -0.41 9.95 1.78
N THR A 26 -1.28 10.89 2.11
CA THR A 26 -1.44 12.12 1.34
C THR A 26 -0.21 13.02 1.45
N MET A 27 0.34 13.19 2.65
CA MET A 27 1.61 13.89 2.87
C MET A 27 2.76 13.24 2.09
N LYS A 28 2.85 11.90 2.10
CA LYS A 28 3.83 11.14 1.32
C LYS A 28 3.74 11.47 -0.16
N VAL A 29 2.55 11.43 -0.76
CA VAL A 29 2.34 11.74 -2.19
C VAL A 29 2.74 13.18 -2.51
N TRP A 30 2.39 14.15 -1.67
CA TRP A 30 2.82 15.53 -1.85
C TRP A 30 4.34 15.69 -1.79
N MET A 31 5.00 15.02 -0.82
CA MET A 31 6.46 15.02 -0.73
C MET A 31 7.13 14.39 -1.97
N GLN A 32 6.61 13.27 -2.45
CA GLN A 32 7.11 12.59 -3.65
C GLN A 32 7.02 13.48 -4.89
N ASN A 33 6.02 14.35 -4.95
CA ASN A 33 5.76 15.27 -6.05
C ASN A 33 6.26 16.72 -5.81
N ASN A 34 7.14 16.94 -4.83
CA ASN A 34 7.69 18.25 -4.47
C ASN A 34 6.62 19.31 -4.17
N GLN A 35 5.45 18.92 -3.71
CA GLN A 35 4.39 19.82 -3.31
C GLN A 35 4.54 20.24 -1.85
N GLN A 36 4.02 21.43 -1.53
CA GLN A 36 3.99 21.94 -0.15
C GLN A 36 3.09 21.03 0.71
N VAL A 37 3.62 20.62 1.88
CA VAL A 37 2.92 19.72 2.81
C VAL A 37 2.21 20.51 3.91
N ILE A 38 2.86 21.55 4.45
CA ILE A 38 2.37 22.33 5.60
C ILE A 38 1.48 23.49 5.12
N GLY A 39 0.47 23.85 5.93
CA GLY A 39 -0.41 25.01 5.65
C GLY A 39 -1.62 24.69 4.79
N ARG A 40 -1.89 23.42 4.49
CA ARG A 40 -3.10 23.02 3.76
C ARG A 40 -4.29 22.81 4.69
N PRO A 41 -5.54 23.07 4.22
CA PRO A 41 -6.75 22.76 4.99
C PRO A 41 -6.82 21.30 5.38
N PHE A 42 -7.26 21.00 6.60
CA PHE A 42 -7.34 19.63 7.17
C PHE A 42 -8.07 18.63 6.25
N ARG A 43 -9.16 19.07 5.61
CA ARG A 43 -9.94 18.25 4.66
C ARG A 43 -9.09 17.70 3.49
N GLN A 44 -8.03 18.38 3.11
CA GLN A 44 -7.20 17.93 1.99
C GLN A 44 -6.34 16.70 2.34
N TYR A 45 -5.98 16.52 3.60
CA TYR A 45 -5.20 15.35 4.05
C TYR A 45 -5.99 14.05 3.95
N TYR A 46 -7.33 14.11 3.92
CA TYR A 46 -8.20 12.93 3.79
C TYR A 46 -8.68 12.67 2.35
N ARG A 47 -8.13 13.37 1.36
CA ARG A 47 -8.44 13.10 -0.04
C ARG A 47 -7.94 11.73 -0.46
N GLY A 48 -8.75 11.00 -1.23
CA GLY A 48 -8.44 9.66 -1.67
C GLY A 48 -8.79 8.56 -0.66
N PHE A 49 -9.56 8.87 0.40
CA PHE A 49 -10.01 7.88 1.38
C PHE A 49 -10.80 6.74 0.72
N GLY A 50 -11.83 7.05 -0.07
CA GLY A 50 -12.68 6.04 -0.71
C GLY A 50 -11.91 5.06 -1.58
N PRO A 51 -11.15 5.52 -2.58
CA PRO A 51 -10.32 4.64 -3.39
C PRO A 51 -9.32 3.78 -2.60
N GLU A 52 -8.68 4.33 -1.56
CA GLU A 52 -7.74 3.57 -0.74
C GLU A 52 -8.42 2.48 0.08
N PHE A 53 -9.55 2.81 0.71
CA PHE A 53 -10.32 1.85 1.51
C PHE A 53 -10.80 0.69 0.65
N THR A 54 -11.37 0.98 -0.52
CA THR A 54 -11.83 -0.04 -1.48
C THR A 54 -10.66 -0.86 -2.00
N ASN A 55 -9.53 -0.22 -2.33
CA ASN A 55 -8.31 -0.89 -2.76
C ASN A 55 -7.81 -1.88 -1.70
N ALA A 56 -7.75 -1.50 -0.43
CA ALA A 56 -7.27 -2.36 0.64
C ALA A 56 -8.11 -3.63 0.79
N ILE A 57 -9.44 -3.51 0.75
CA ILE A 57 -10.36 -4.66 0.85
C ILE A 57 -10.16 -5.59 -0.34
N ILE A 58 -10.25 -5.08 -1.56
CA ILE A 58 -10.20 -5.90 -2.78
C ILE A 58 -8.83 -6.55 -2.93
N THR A 59 -7.76 -5.80 -2.72
CA THR A 59 -6.38 -6.31 -2.86
C THR A 59 -6.11 -7.47 -1.91
N ASN A 60 -6.43 -7.30 -0.62
CA ASN A 60 -6.21 -8.37 0.37
C ASN A 60 -7.06 -9.61 0.07
N SER A 61 -8.31 -9.44 -0.38
CA SER A 61 -9.19 -10.53 -0.76
C SER A 61 -8.70 -11.34 -1.97
N ILE A 62 -7.81 -10.79 -2.78
CA ILE A 62 -7.28 -11.43 -3.99
C ILE A 62 -5.87 -11.98 -3.75
N VAL A 63 -5.00 -11.20 -3.11
CA VAL A 63 -3.58 -11.52 -2.98
C VAL A 63 -3.35 -12.77 -2.12
N PHE A 64 -4.01 -12.87 -0.97
CA PHE A 64 -3.82 -14.01 -0.07
C PHE A 64 -4.28 -15.35 -0.68
N PRO A 65 -5.47 -15.44 -1.31
CA PRO A 65 -5.87 -16.67 -2.02
C PRO A 65 -4.94 -17.03 -3.19
N ILE A 66 -4.50 -16.05 -4.00
CA ILE A 66 -3.59 -16.33 -5.11
C ILE A 66 -2.24 -16.83 -4.59
N HIS A 67 -1.69 -16.20 -3.55
CA HIS A 67 -0.46 -16.69 -2.91
C HIS A 67 -0.62 -18.12 -2.40
N ALA A 68 -1.68 -18.42 -1.64
CA ALA A 68 -1.95 -19.74 -1.10
C ALA A 68 -2.13 -20.79 -2.22
N TYR A 69 -2.80 -20.44 -3.32
CA TYR A 69 -3.00 -21.31 -4.46
C TYR A 69 -1.72 -21.58 -5.24
N SER A 70 -0.88 -20.56 -5.45
CA SER A 70 0.35 -20.67 -6.24
C SER A 70 1.53 -21.29 -5.48
N LEU A 71 1.52 -21.22 -4.15
CA LEU A 71 2.61 -21.70 -3.30
C LEU A 71 2.95 -23.18 -3.51
N PRO A 72 1.98 -24.12 -3.61
CA PRO A 72 2.28 -25.55 -3.84
C PRO A 72 2.97 -25.82 -5.20
N TYR A 73 2.72 -24.98 -6.20
CA TYR A 73 3.30 -25.13 -7.54
C TYR A 73 4.71 -24.51 -7.64
N THR A 74 4.95 -23.44 -6.91
CA THR A 74 6.23 -22.72 -6.96
C THR A 74 7.23 -23.22 -5.92
N ASN A 75 6.76 -23.86 -4.85
CA ASN A 75 7.55 -24.24 -3.67
C ASN A 75 8.42 -23.12 -3.10
N ASN A 76 8.07 -21.86 -3.41
CA ASN A 76 8.84 -20.68 -3.02
C ASN A 76 7.92 -19.49 -2.76
N SER A 77 7.90 -19.01 -1.51
CA SER A 77 7.05 -17.92 -1.08
C SER A 77 7.40 -16.57 -1.77
N PHE A 78 8.64 -16.36 -2.19
CA PHE A 78 9.03 -15.17 -2.95
C PHE A 78 8.39 -15.17 -4.34
N ILE A 79 8.45 -16.30 -5.05
CA ILE A 79 7.89 -16.45 -6.41
C ILE A 79 6.36 -16.36 -6.36
N SER A 80 5.75 -17.09 -5.40
CA SER A 80 4.30 -17.06 -5.19
C SER A 80 3.79 -15.65 -4.84
N GLY A 81 4.52 -14.93 -3.98
CA GLY A 81 4.23 -13.53 -3.65
C GLY A 81 4.35 -12.60 -4.85
N ALA A 82 5.39 -12.76 -5.68
CA ALA A 82 5.55 -11.99 -6.90
C ALA A 82 4.39 -12.22 -7.88
N PHE A 83 3.98 -13.48 -8.07
CA PHE A 83 2.85 -13.85 -8.91
C PHE A 83 1.53 -13.23 -8.44
N ALA A 84 1.26 -13.30 -7.13
CA ALA A 84 0.10 -12.67 -6.52
C ALA A 84 0.10 -11.14 -6.75
N GLY A 85 1.26 -10.48 -6.60
CA GLY A 85 1.43 -9.05 -6.83
C GLY A 85 1.18 -8.65 -8.28
N VAL A 86 1.71 -9.41 -9.26
CA VAL A 86 1.43 -9.18 -10.69
C VAL A 86 -0.04 -9.32 -10.98
N SER A 87 -0.68 -10.38 -10.46
CA SER A 87 -2.10 -10.67 -10.73
C SER A 87 -3.04 -9.57 -10.24
N VAL A 88 -2.74 -8.92 -9.11
CA VAL A 88 -3.58 -7.85 -8.53
C VAL A 88 -3.27 -6.47 -9.11
N SER A 89 -2.12 -6.30 -9.74
CA SER A 89 -1.61 -4.98 -10.17
C SER A 89 -2.55 -4.18 -11.09
N PRO A 90 -3.36 -4.76 -12.00
CA PRO A 90 -4.28 -3.97 -12.82
C PRO A 90 -5.36 -3.27 -11.98
N LEU A 91 -5.91 -3.97 -10.98
CA LEU A 91 -6.92 -3.42 -10.07
C LEU A 91 -6.32 -2.36 -9.16
N VAL A 92 -5.16 -2.65 -8.57
CA VAL A 92 -4.44 -1.70 -7.72
C VAL A 92 -4.10 -0.43 -8.48
N TYR A 93 -3.67 -0.53 -9.75
CA TYR A 93 -3.38 0.62 -10.60
C TYR A 93 -4.60 1.55 -10.73
N MET A 94 -5.79 1.01 -11.00
CA MET A 94 -7.00 1.80 -11.13
C MET A 94 -7.30 2.59 -9.84
N PHE A 95 -7.30 1.92 -8.69
CA PHE A 95 -7.59 2.59 -7.41
C PHE A 95 -6.52 3.63 -7.04
N ARG A 96 -5.24 3.32 -7.28
CA ARG A 96 -4.15 4.26 -7.01
C ARG A 96 -4.19 5.46 -7.93
N PHE A 97 -4.56 5.27 -9.20
CA PHE A 97 -4.76 6.36 -10.14
C PHE A 97 -5.79 7.35 -9.60
N PHE A 98 -6.98 6.86 -9.22
CA PHE A 98 -8.03 7.69 -8.63
C PHE A 98 -7.58 8.35 -7.32
N LYS A 99 -6.91 7.60 -6.44
CA LYS A 99 -6.39 8.13 -5.18
C LYS A 99 -5.44 9.30 -5.40
N ILE A 100 -4.43 9.12 -6.25
CA ILE A 100 -3.41 10.15 -6.49
C ILE A 100 -4.04 11.40 -7.14
N PHE A 101 -4.95 11.23 -8.09
CA PHE A 101 -5.69 12.34 -8.70
C PHE A 101 -6.42 13.17 -7.65
N GLN A 102 -7.12 12.54 -6.72
CA GLN A 102 -7.80 13.24 -5.63
C GLN A 102 -6.81 13.95 -4.68
N GLN A 103 -5.68 13.32 -4.37
CA GLN A 103 -4.66 13.88 -3.48
C GLN A 103 -3.94 15.08 -4.08
N VAL A 104 -3.70 15.06 -5.39
CA VAL A 104 -3.03 16.16 -6.14
C VAL A 104 -4.03 17.20 -6.64
N ASN A 105 -5.34 16.96 -6.44
CA ASN A 105 -6.41 17.85 -6.87
C ASN A 105 -6.53 18.02 -8.40
N ILE A 106 -6.31 16.93 -9.13
CA ILE A 106 -6.53 16.89 -10.59
C ILE A 106 -7.97 16.46 -10.86
N PRO A 107 -8.77 17.18 -11.68
CA PRO A 107 -10.11 16.76 -12.03
C PRO A 107 -10.04 15.49 -12.88
N PHE A 108 -10.84 14.48 -12.49
CA PHE A 108 -10.92 13.23 -13.26
C PHE A 108 -11.83 13.40 -14.47
N SER A 109 -11.33 12.96 -15.63
CA SER A 109 -12.12 12.80 -16.85
C SER A 109 -11.65 11.52 -17.56
N ILE A 110 -12.56 10.84 -18.27
CA ILE A 110 -12.22 9.66 -19.08
C ILE A 110 -11.15 10.02 -20.11
N ASN A 111 -11.26 11.18 -20.76
CA ASN A 111 -10.26 11.66 -21.70
C ASN A 111 -8.90 11.86 -21.03
N THR A 112 -8.87 12.37 -19.79
CA THR A 112 -7.63 12.50 -19.02
C THR A 112 -7.01 11.13 -18.77
N PHE A 113 -7.80 10.15 -18.33
CA PHE A 113 -7.31 8.78 -18.11
C PHE A 113 -6.71 8.16 -19.39
N LEU A 114 -7.39 8.28 -20.50
CA LEU A 114 -6.93 7.75 -21.81
C LEU A 114 -5.63 8.44 -22.26
N ASN A 115 -5.48 9.74 -22.01
CA ASN A 115 -4.28 10.51 -22.37
C ASN A 115 -3.03 10.09 -21.57
N TYR A 116 -3.20 9.45 -20.41
CA TYR A 116 -2.08 8.90 -19.63
C TYR A 116 -1.47 7.63 -20.26
N ARG A 117 -2.15 6.98 -21.23
CA ARG A 117 -1.65 5.81 -21.97
C ARG A 117 -1.03 4.73 -21.07
N GLY A 118 -1.66 4.47 -19.90
CA GLY A 118 -1.16 3.50 -18.93
C GLY A 118 0.08 3.92 -18.15
N ARG A 119 0.46 5.20 -18.16
CA ARG A 119 1.56 5.71 -17.32
C ARG A 119 1.28 5.43 -15.85
N GLY A 120 2.29 4.93 -15.16
CA GLY A 120 2.17 4.48 -13.78
C GLY A 120 1.83 2.99 -13.64
N TYR A 121 1.36 2.30 -14.71
CA TYR A 121 1.01 0.87 -14.61
C TYR A 121 2.24 -0.01 -14.37
N LEU A 122 3.29 0.15 -15.17
CA LEU A 122 4.52 -0.66 -15.02
C LEU A 122 5.17 -0.49 -13.63
N PRO A 123 5.39 0.74 -13.11
CA PRO A 123 5.87 0.89 -11.73
C PRO A 123 4.90 0.33 -10.68
N THR A 124 3.58 0.38 -10.90
CA THR A 124 2.60 -0.26 -10.01
C THR A 124 2.80 -1.77 -10.00
N MET A 125 2.91 -2.39 -11.16
CA MET A 125 3.14 -3.83 -11.29
C MET A 125 4.45 -4.24 -10.61
N MET A 126 5.54 -3.52 -10.84
CA MET A 126 6.83 -3.77 -10.17
C MET A 126 6.73 -3.59 -8.66
N ARG A 127 6.04 -2.55 -8.20
CA ARG A 127 5.82 -2.29 -6.77
C ARG A 127 5.05 -3.42 -6.10
N GLU A 128 3.95 -3.89 -6.69
CA GLU A 128 3.14 -4.96 -6.12
C GLU A 128 3.89 -6.30 -6.17
N SER A 129 4.54 -6.61 -7.30
CA SER A 129 5.32 -7.84 -7.48
C SER A 129 6.47 -7.93 -6.48
N VAL A 130 7.34 -6.92 -6.44
CA VAL A 130 8.49 -6.87 -5.52
C VAL A 130 8.03 -6.80 -4.07
N GLY A 131 7.02 -5.96 -3.79
CA GLY A 131 6.49 -5.78 -2.44
C GLY A 131 5.94 -7.07 -1.85
N TYR A 132 5.04 -7.77 -2.55
CA TYR A 132 4.49 -9.03 -2.07
C TYR A 132 5.50 -10.19 -2.08
N SER A 133 6.42 -10.22 -3.05
CA SER A 133 7.54 -11.16 -3.04
C SER A 133 8.33 -11.05 -1.73
N MET A 134 8.77 -9.85 -1.40
CA MET A 134 9.53 -9.59 -0.18
C MET A 134 8.70 -9.81 1.09
N TYR A 135 7.41 -9.47 1.07
CA TYR A 135 6.52 -9.68 2.22
C TYR A 135 6.37 -11.16 2.55
N PHE A 136 5.90 -11.96 1.59
CA PHE A 136 5.65 -13.38 1.82
C PHE A 136 6.94 -14.18 1.98
N GLY A 137 7.98 -13.87 1.19
CA GLY A 137 9.26 -14.56 1.27
C GLY A 137 9.98 -14.33 2.59
N SER A 138 10.10 -13.08 3.04
CA SER A 138 10.72 -12.77 4.33
C SER A 138 9.89 -13.27 5.50
N TYR A 139 8.55 -13.21 5.42
CA TYR A 139 7.68 -13.78 6.43
C TYR A 139 7.89 -15.30 6.60
N SER A 140 7.86 -16.05 5.48
CA SER A 140 8.10 -17.50 5.51
C SER A 140 9.47 -17.86 6.06
N TYR A 141 10.51 -17.17 5.60
CA TYR A 141 11.88 -17.37 6.09
C TYR A 141 12.00 -17.12 7.60
N LEU A 142 11.42 -16.05 8.13
CA LEU A 142 11.44 -15.74 9.57
C LEU A 142 10.63 -16.77 10.38
N LYS A 143 9.54 -17.30 9.83
CA LYS A 143 8.75 -18.36 10.46
C LYS A 143 9.52 -19.68 10.54
N GLU A 144 10.31 -20.03 9.53
CA GLU A 144 11.22 -21.19 9.55
C GLU A 144 12.29 -21.06 10.64
N GLN A 145 12.71 -19.82 10.96
CA GLN A 145 13.64 -19.52 12.07
C GLN A 145 12.94 -19.43 13.44
N ASN A 146 11.68 -19.89 13.57
CA ASN A 146 10.87 -19.84 14.79
C ASN A 146 10.67 -18.42 15.37
N VAL A 147 10.78 -17.37 14.54
CA VAL A 147 10.49 -16.00 14.97
C VAL A 147 9.00 -15.86 15.27
N PRO A 148 8.60 -15.21 16.41
CA PRO A 148 7.21 -14.98 16.73
C PRO A 148 6.48 -14.28 15.59
N THR A 149 5.24 -14.73 15.31
CA THR A 149 4.42 -14.26 14.16
C THR A 149 4.31 -12.73 14.07
N PHE A 150 4.18 -12.06 15.22
CA PHE A 150 4.11 -10.62 15.29
C PHE A 150 5.38 -9.92 14.79
N ILE A 151 6.56 -10.39 15.23
CA ILE A 151 7.85 -9.85 14.81
C ILE A 151 8.10 -10.17 13.34
N ALA A 152 7.82 -11.41 12.93
CA ALA A 152 7.97 -11.82 11.53
C ALA A 152 7.10 -10.98 10.58
N GLY A 153 5.85 -10.70 10.94
CA GLY A 153 4.95 -9.85 10.15
C GLY A 153 5.43 -8.40 10.08
N GLY A 154 5.91 -7.85 11.20
CA GLY A 154 6.47 -6.50 11.25
C GLY A 154 7.70 -6.33 10.37
N LEU A 155 8.68 -7.25 10.48
CA LEU A 155 9.89 -7.26 9.66
C LEU A 155 9.58 -7.48 8.17
N ALA A 156 8.65 -8.38 7.85
CA ALA A 156 8.18 -8.59 6.48
C ALA A 156 7.57 -7.32 5.88
N GLY A 157 6.81 -6.56 6.67
CA GLY A 157 6.29 -5.25 6.26
C GLY A 157 7.40 -4.22 5.99
N VAL A 158 8.45 -4.19 6.80
CA VAL A 158 9.62 -3.32 6.58
C VAL A 158 10.34 -3.72 5.29
N CYS A 159 10.55 -5.02 5.06
CA CYS A 159 11.16 -5.53 3.83
C CYS A 159 10.32 -5.15 2.59
N ASN A 160 9.01 -5.31 2.65
CA ASN A 160 8.10 -4.89 1.59
C ASN A 160 8.27 -3.39 1.26
N TRP A 161 8.11 -2.52 2.26
CA TRP A 161 8.18 -1.07 2.04
C TRP A 161 9.57 -0.60 1.62
N GLY A 162 10.63 -1.14 2.21
CA GLY A 162 12.01 -0.78 1.89
C GLY A 162 12.38 -1.07 0.43
N THR A 163 11.94 -2.20 -0.11
CA THR A 163 12.26 -2.63 -1.48
C THR A 163 11.31 -2.05 -2.52
N SER A 164 10.02 -1.91 -2.20
CA SER A 164 9.00 -1.44 -3.15
C SER A 164 8.89 0.09 -3.23
N PHE A 165 9.44 0.84 -2.27
CA PHE A 165 9.29 2.29 -2.18
C PHE A 165 9.78 3.08 -3.40
N PRO A 166 10.91 2.75 -4.04
CA PRO A 166 11.33 3.41 -5.27
C PRO A 166 10.30 3.35 -6.39
N PHE A 167 9.68 2.18 -6.57
CA PHE A 167 8.63 1.99 -7.57
C PHE A 167 7.35 2.77 -7.22
N ASP A 168 7.00 2.83 -5.95
CA ASP A 168 5.89 3.65 -5.44
C ASP A 168 6.11 5.14 -5.74
N THR A 169 7.33 5.63 -5.57
CA THR A 169 7.67 7.03 -5.89
C THR A 169 7.60 7.31 -7.39
N ILE A 170 8.13 6.42 -8.22
CA ILE A 170 8.06 6.55 -9.69
C ILE A 170 6.60 6.56 -10.15
N MET A 171 5.79 5.62 -9.66
CA MET A 171 4.35 5.54 -9.95
C MET A 171 3.63 6.84 -9.58
N SER A 172 3.84 7.32 -8.35
CA SER A 172 3.21 8.54 -7.84
C SER A 172 3.53 9.75 -8.71
N ARG A 173 4.81 9.91 -9.11
CA ARG A 173 5.25 11.00 -10.00
C ARG A 173 4.66 10.91 -11.39
N GLN A 174 4.64 9.70 -11.97
CA GLN A 174 4.05 9.48 -13.29
C GLN A 174 2.55 9.81 -13.32
N ILE A 175 1.82 9.39 -12.29
CA ILE A 175 0.38 9.66 -12.21
C ILE A 175 0.10 11.12 -11.89
N ALA A 176 0.86 11.75 -10.99
CA ALA A 176 0.62 13.12 -10.59
C ALA A 176 1.03 14.16 -11.66
N GLN A 177 2.07 13.88 -12.45
CA GLN A 177 2.69 14.86 -13.35
C GLN A 177 2.63 14.45 -14.81
N ASN A 178 2.12 13.26 -15.14
CA ASN A 178 2.05 12.70 -16.49
C ASN A 178 3.41 12.63 -17.20
N ILE A 179 4.49 12.32 -16.48
CA ILE A 179 5.86 12.25 -16.99
C ILE A 179 6.30 10.83 -17.34
N THR A 180 7.42 10.68 -18.03
CA THR A 180 8.02 9.38 -18.34
C THR A 180 8.70 8.75 -17.11
N ILE A 181 9.04 7.45 -17.17
CA ILE A 181 9.78 6.77 -16.09
C ILE A 181 11.16 7.42 -15.89
N SER A 182 11.86 7.74 -16.98
CA SER A 182 13.18 8.39 -16.94
C SER A 182 13.12 9.74 -16.25
N ASP A 183 12.11 10.56 -16.57
CA ASP A 183 11.91 11.86 -15.93
C ASP A 183 11.55 11.69 -14.45
N ALA A 184 10.68 10.72 -14.12
CA ALA A 184 10.30 10.44 -12.75
C ALA A 184 11.51 10.01 -11.87
N ILE A 185 12.47 9.27 -12.43
CA ILE A 185 13.72 8.91 -11.76
C ILE A 185 14.62 10.14 -11.56
N ARG A 186 14.77 10.99 -12.59
CA ARG A 186 15.61 12.20 -12.55
C ARG A 186 15.03 13.30 -11.67
N TYR A 187 13.76 13.24 -11.35
CA TYR A 187 13.04 14.27 -10.56
C TYR A 187 13.55 14.44 -9.12
N GLY A 188 14.42 13.55 -8.63
CA GLY A 188 15.04 13.58 -7.31
C GLY A 188 14.98 12.26 -6.57
N SER A 189 15.34 12.26 -5.27
CA SER A 189 15.41 11.05 -4.47
C SER A 189 14.14 10.20 -4.56
N LEU A 190 14.32 8.91 -4.84
CA LEU A 190 13.24 7.92 -4.90
C LEU A 190 12.72 7.51 -3.51
N TYR A 191 13.45 7.81 -2.45
CA TYR A 191 13.04 7.59 -1.06
C TYR A 191 12.45 8.83 -0.39
N LYS A 192 12.09 9.87 -1.16
CA LYS A 192 11.45 11.06 -0.63
C LYS A 192 10.07 10.74 -0.06
N GLY A 193 9.86 11.05 1.22
CA GLY A 193 8.64 10.69 1.95
C GLY A 193 8.67 9.34 2.68
N TYR A 194 9.77 8.58 2.59
CA TYR A 194 9.89 7.29 3.29
C TYR A 194 9.76 7.43 4.80
N GLY A 195 10.32 8.48 5.41
CA GLY A 195 10.18 8.76 6.84
C GLY A 195 8.71 8.92 7.27
N VAL A 196 7.89 9.59 6.46
CA VAL A 196 6.44 9.71 6.74
C VAL A 196 5.75 8.34 6.69
N CYS A 197 6.17 7.46 5.78
CA CYS A 197 5.66 6.10 5.70
C CYS A 197 6.01 5.26 6.94
N LEU A 198 7.21 5.43 7.49
CA LEU A 198 7.62 4.77 8.74
C LEU A 198 6.80 5.28 9.93
N ILE A 199 6.64 6.60 10.08
CA ILE A 199 5.81 7.18 11.14
C ILE A 199 4.37 6.68 11.04
N ARG A 200 3.80 6.67 9.84
CA ARG A 200 2.47 6.09 9.56
C ARG A 200 2.38 4.65 10.09
N SER A 201 3.37 3.82 9.79
CA SER A 201 3.36 2.41 10.19
C SER A 201 3.35 2.26 11.71
N VAL A 202 4.13 3.06 12.42
CA VAL A 202 4.14 3.07 13.89
C VAL A 202 2.78 3.50 14.43
N CYS A 203 2.25 4.65 13.97
CA CYS A 203 0.97 5.17 14.45
C CYS A 203 -0.18 4.17 14.19
N VAL A 204 -0.30 3.68 12.97
CA VAL A 204 -1.39 2.75 12.59
C VAL A 204 -1.31 1.46 13.38
N ASN A 205 -0.12 0.87 13.52
CA ASN A 205 0.04 -0.38 14.25
C ASN A 205 -0.25 -0.21 15.75
N SER A 206 0.22 0.88 16.38
CA SER A 206 -0.07 1.15 17.78
C SER A 206 -1.56 1.26 18.05
N PHE A 207 -2.31 1.97 17.20
CA PHE A 207 -3.77 2.06 17.33
C PHE A 207 -4.48 0.73 17.03
N ASN A 208 -3.99 -0.05 16.08
CA ASN A 208 -4.55 -1.37 15.80
C ASN A 208 -4.45 -2.30 17.01
N PHE A 209 -3.34 -2.23 17.75
CA PHE A 209 -3.18 -2.96 19.03
C PHE A 209 -4.18 -2.52 20.08
N LEU A 210 -4.31 -1.21 20.29
CA LEU A 210 -5.27 -0.67 21.26
C LEU A 210 -6.71 -1.11 20.93
N VAL A 211 -7.09 -1.05 19.66
CA VAL A 211 -8.41 -1.49 19.21
C VAL A 211 -8.59 -3.00 19.44
N TYR A 212 -7.58 -3.80 19.09
CA TYR A 212 -7.64 -5.25 19.25
C TYR A 212 -7.78 -5.66 20.74
N GLU A 213 -6.97 -5.07 21.62
CA GLU A 213 -7.03 -5.35 23.06
C GLU A 213 -8.37 -4.93 23.68
N ASN A 214 -8.88 -3.75 23.32
CA ASN A 214 -10.17 -3.29 23.83
C ASN A 214 -11.33 -4.18 23.34
N ILE A 215 -11.33 -4.63 22.09
CA ILE A 215 -12.36 -5.55 21.59
C ILE A 215 -12.25 -6.90 22.30
N LYS A 216 -11.05 -7.41 22.53
CA LYS A 216 -10.85 -8.67 23.24
C LYS A 216 -11.33 -8.63 24.68
N SER A 217 -11.28 -7.47 25.35
CA SER A 217 -11.76 -7.28 26.73
C SER A 217 -13.28 -7.13 26.83
N LEU A 218 -13.98 -6.76 25.74
CA LEU A 218 -15.44 -6.57 25.72
C LEU A 218 -16.21 -7.89 25.50
N PHE A 219 -15.51 -8.96 25.12
CA PHE A 219 -16.08 -10.29 24.83
C PHE A 219 -15.31 -11.40 25.54
#